data_739e4ae45f930d6a992b3f9ea3816d7c
#
_entry.id   739e4ae45f930d6a992b3f9ea3816d7c
#
_cell.length_a   1.000
_cell.length_b   1.000
_cell.length_c   1.000
_cell.angle_alpha   90.00
_cell.angle_beta   90.00
_cell.angle_gamma   90.00
#
_symmetry.space_group_name_H-M   'P 1'
#
loop_
_entity.id
_entity.type
_entity.pdbx_description
1 polymer ?
#
loop_
_entity_poly.entity_id
_entity_poly.type
_entity_poly.pdbx_seq_one_letter_code
_entity_poly.pdbx_strand_id
1 'polypeptide(L)'
;MSNREWWISIAMIWWACLFLNCTVTIADPDLWGHTLYGLRAIEQHVLVEYSDPFCYTEPGATWVNHEWLSELSFGWLWSNCGDFGLWLWRNFWLLVIFIPAWFALRKFKASLAGAILLLVYSAFCLSQFVVFVRPQLVTFGCFAVTLFLLRYYLDHPQSKSVWYLPIVMLLWANSHGGFLAGVGIQGVILLWMAYGVYRSKYQQRDFLRLGIIIGLSWMVTLINPYGIRLHEMLWDHLITKQIVREWQPLWEAQQALLYYIPFLLIGLAFLGSRKWEWIDLILIAVVSYQALSHIRHVALLAIAVIILLPQPVSDAIRRMFPHLVQQWAGPHRGRLRFLLVMTTMLLICGLGLHTIVKLGKESILPWQIGVETQSRAPGMPVASIEVLQNHQLTGNILTDYGWAQYVIWQTFPDSRIAFDGRYRTVYSAKLEQELIAFQKLNAESKGPTPLLDQYPTEILLLPASLKVQEYLKQRTDWAQIYEDQQATLWVKELPRFQAIINQTRQKKLTIPRIAKWCRFPADPQSLNESF
;
A
#
# COMPACT_ATOMS: atom_id res chain seq x y z
N MET A 1 20.90 33.66 -7.46
CA MET A 1 20.02 33.02 -6.45
C MET A 1 20.85 32.66 -5.23
N SER A 2 20.35 32.95 -4.04
CA SER A 2 20.92 32.54 -2.76
C SER A 2 20.80 31.03 -2.56
N ASN A 3 21.57 30.44 -1.64
CA ASN A 3 21.40 29.02 -1.31
C ASN A 3 19.97 28.68 -0.85
N ARG A 4 19.26 29.64 -0.22
CA ARG A 4 17.87 29.49 0.21
C ARG A 4 16.91 29.36 -0.97
N GLU A 5 17.05 30.18 -2.00
CA GLU A 5 16.21 30.15 -3.21
C GLU A 5 16.37 28.83 -3.98
N TRP A 6 17.60 28.28 -4.01
CA TRP A 6 17.86 26.97 -4.60
C TRP A 6 17.11 25.85 -3.90
N TRP A 7 17.14 25.84 -2.58
CA TRP A 7 16.44 24.82 -1.81
C TRP A 7 14.92 24.93 -1.95
N ILE A 8 14.40 26.16 -2.04
CA ILE A 8 12.96 26.39 -2.32
C ILE A 8 12.60 25.84 -3.71
N SER A 9 13.41 26.13 -4.75
CA SER A 9 13.16 25.63 -6.11
C SER A 9 13.18 24.11 -6.18
N ILE A 10 14.12 23.46 -5.50
CA ILE A 10 14.16 21.98 -5.42
C ILE A 10 12.93 21.45 -4.70
N ALA A 11 12.51 22.05 -3.60
CA ALA A 11 11.29 21.66 -2.90
C ALA A 11 10.06 21.79 -3.81
N MET A 12 9.95 22.88 -4.58
CA MET A 12 8.85 23.09 -5.52
C MET A 12 8.84 22.07 -6.65
N ILE A 13 10.00 21.78 -7.26
CA ILE A 13 10.12 20.73 -8.29
C ILE A 13 9.66 19.39 -7.75
N TRP A 14 10.13 19.08 -6.56
CA TRP A 14 9.83 17.84 -5.92
C TRP A 14 8.34 17.71 -5.57
N TRP A 15 7.74 18.77 -5.03
CA TRP A 15 6.30 18.87 -4.84
C TRP A 15 5.53 18.66 -6.15
N ALA A 16 5.98 19.29 -7.23
CA ALA A 16 5.39 19.10 -8.54
C ALA A 16 5.53 17.63 -9.02
N CYS A 17 6.70 17.00 -8.85
CA CYS A 17 6.90 15.59 -9.18
C CYS A 17 5.96 14.68 -8.40
N LEU A 18 5.80 14.93 -7.10
CA LEU A 18 4.87 14.20 -6.25
C LEU A 18 3.43 14.40 -6.67
N PHE A 19 3.02 15.65 -6.81
CA PHE A 19 1.67 16.00 -7.22
C PHE A 19 1.29 15.29 -8.52
N LEU A 20 2.19 15.24 -9.49
CA LEU A 20 1.95 14.63 -10.78
C LEU A 20 1.92 13.10 -10.74
N ASN A 21 2.78 12.48 -9.93
CA ASN A 21 2.69 11.03 -9.69
C ASN A 21 1.43 10.66 -8.86
N CYS A 22 0.88 11.64 -8.17
CA CYS A 22 -0.32 11.49 -7.34
C CYS A 22 -1.61 11.97 -8.00
N THR A 23 -1.59 12.45 -9.23
CA THR A 23 -2.80 12.87 -9.98
C THR A 23 -3.68 11.69 -10.38
N VAL A 24 -3.13 10.47 -10.42
CA VAL A 24 -3.92 9.25 -10.62
C VAL A 24 -3.96 8.50 -9.30
N THR A 25 -5.13 8.45 -8.69
CA THR A 25 -5.40 7.58 -7.55
C THR A 25 -6.27 6.44 -8.03
N ILE A 26 -5.79 5.23 -7.84
CA ILE A 26 -6.52 4.02 -8.19
C ILE A 26 -7.02 3.38 -6.90
N ALA A 27 -8.26 2.92 -6.89
CA ALA A 27 -8.79 2.16 -5.78
C ALA A 27 -8.02 0.85 -5.63
N ASP A 28 -7.52 0.63 -4.44
CA ASP A 28 -6.97 -0.65 -4.05
C ASP A 28 -8.09 -1.66 -3.80
N PRO A 29 -7.92 -2.95 -4.07
CA PRO A 29 -8.93 -3.96 -3.74
C PRO A 29 -9.42 -3.93 -2.30
N ASP A 30 -8.55 -3.54 -1.34
CA ASP A 30 -8.88 -3.50 0.08
C ASP A 30 -9.53 -2.17 0.53
N LEU A 31 -9.57 -1.15 -0.35
CA LEU A 31 -10.07 0.19 0.00
C LEU A 31 -11.54 0.18 0.43
N TRP A 32 -12.37 -0.64 -0.20
CA TRP A 32 -13.78 -0.78 0.15
C TRP A 32 -13.97 -1.30 1.57
N GLY A 33 -13.25 -2.38 1.91
CA GLY A 33 -13.29 -2.95 3.26
C GLY A 33 -12.78 -1.96 4.29
N HIS A 34 -11.59 -1.39 4.12
CA HIS A 34 -11.04 -0.41 5.05
C HIS A 34 -11.99 0.77 5.28
N THR A 35 -12.64 1.28 4.22
CA THR A 35 -13.60 2.37 4.35
C THR A 35 -14.87 1.94 5.08
N LEU A 36 -15.40 0.75 4.73
CA LEU A 36 -16.61 0.19 5.36
C LEU A 36 -16.39 -0.10 6.84
N TYR A 37 -15.25 -0.70 7.21
CA TYR A 37 -14.95 -1.03 8.61
C TYR A 37 -14.87 0.23 9.47
N GLY A 38 -14.27 1.31 8.93
CA GLY A 38 -14.26 2.60 9.60
C GLY A 38 -15.65 3.24 9.73
N LEU A 39 -16.48 3.17 8.68
CA LEU A 39 -17.88 3.65 8.74
C LEU A 39 -18.70 2.91 9.80
N ARG A 40 -18.61 1.58 9.83
CA ARG A 40 -19.31 0.74 10.82
C ARG A 40 -18.85 1.04 12.24
N ALA A 41 -17.54 1.22 12.46
CA ALA A 41 -17.01 1.59 13.76
C ALA A 41 -17.60 2.92 14.26
N ILE A 42 -17.71 3.92 13.36
CA ILE A 42 -18.33 5.21 13.67
C ILE A 42 -19.84 5.04 13.95
N GLU A 43 -20.56 4.33 13.11
CA GLU A 43 -22.00 4.11 13.22
C GLU A 43 -22.37 3.37 14.51
N GLN A 44 -21.60 2.36 14.86
CA GLN A 44 -21.81 1.56 16.06
C GLN A 44 -21.21 2.17 17.33
N HIS A 45 -20.49 3.31 17.21
CA HIS A 45 -19.80 3.96 18.33
C HIS A 45 -18.78 3.04 19.04
N VAL A 46 -18.07 2.20 18.30
CA VAL A 46 -17.01 1.32 18.79
C VAL A 46 -15.68 1.65 18.13
N LEU A 47 -14.55 1.35 18.78
CA LEU A 47 -13.24 1.51 18.16
C LEU A 47 -12.93 0.36 17.18
N VAL A 48 -13.33 -0.86 17.55
CA VAL A 48 -13.08 -2.08 16.79
C VAL A 48 -14.22 -3.08 16.95
N GLU A 49 -14.46 -3.89 15.94
CA GLU A 49 -15.26 -5.11 16.02
C GLU A 49 -14.32 -6.29 16.33
N TYR A 50 -14.58 -7.03 17.41
CA TYR A 50 -13.74 -8.17 17.82
C TYR A 50 -14.12 -9.48 17.13
N SER A 51 -15.25 -9.50 16.44
CA SER A 51 -15.84 -10.66 15.77
C SER A 51 -16.22 -10.28 14.36
N ASP A 52 -15.92 -11.17 13.40
CA ASP A 52 -16.22 -10.94 11.99
C ASP A 52 -17.71 -11.12 11.66
N PRO A 53 -18.41 -10.10 11.14
CA PRO A 53 -19.80 -10.21 10.71
C PRO A 53 -19.98 -10.60 9.24
N PHE A 54 -18.91 -10.58 8.41
CA PHE A 54 -19.00 -10.64 6.95
C PHE A 54 -18.88 -12.05 6.39
N CYS A 55 -18.27 -12.97 7.13
CA CYS A 55 -17.94 -14.30 6.65
C CYS A 55 -19.02 -15.33 7.01
N TYR A 56 -19.31 -16.26 6.08
CA TYR A 56 -20.18 -17.40 6.34
C TYR A 56 -19.43 -18.72 6.57
N THR A 57 -18.16 -18.81 6.18
CA THR A 57 -17.35 -20.03 6.32
C THR A 57 -16.82 -20.22 7.73
N GLU A 58 -16.48 -19.13 8.41
CA GLU A 58 -16.04 -19.10 9.81
C GLU A 58 -16.82 -18.00 10.58
N PRO A 59 -18.14 -18.17 10.76
CA PRO A 59 -19.00 -17.12 11.30
C PRO A 59 -18.60 -16.75 12.73
N GLY A 60 -18.45 -15.46 12.99
CA GLY A 60 -18.07 -14.95 14.31
C GLY A 60 -16.61 -15.18 14.67
N ALA A 61 -15.74 -15.48 13.70
CA ALA A 61 -14.30 -15.61 13.92
C ALA A 61 -13.74 -14.38 14.63
N THR A 62 -12.77 -14.60 15.52
CA THR A 62 -12.08 -13.48 16.19
C THR A 62 -11.31 -12.66 15.18
N TRP A 63 -11.54 -11.34 15.19
CA TRP A 63 -10.86 -10.41 14.31
C TRP A 63 -9.91 -9.51 15.09
N VAL A 64 -8.61 -9.59 14.79
CA VAL A 64 -7.58 -8.69 15.31
C VAL A 64 -7.26 -7.65 14.24
N ASN A 65 -7.97 -6.53 14.28
CA ASN A 65 -7.83 -5.46 13.30
C ASN A 65 -6.63 -4.57 13.65
N HIS A 66 -5.51 -4.77 12.99
CA HIS A 66 -4.26 -4.03 13.21
C HIS A 66 -4.18 -2.70 12.45
N GLU A 67 -5.24 -2.33 11.72
CA GLU A 67 -5.34 -1.13 10.88
C GLU A 67 -6.50 -0.20 11.31
N TRP A 68 -7.12 -0.51 12.46
CA TRP A 68 -8.35 0.12 12.94
C TRP A 68 -8.33 1.65 12.94
N LEU A 69 -7.19 2.29 13.32
CA LEU A 69 -7.09 3.75 13.36
C LEU A 69 -7.02 4.36 11.94
N SER A 70 -6.35 3.68 11.00
CA SER A 70 -6.37 4.07 9.59
C SER A 70 -7.78 3.93 9.02
N GLU A 71 -8.46 2.84 9.30
CA GLU A 71 -9.83 2.57 8.83
C GLU A 71 -10.83 3.56 9.43
N LEU A 72 -10.74 3.84 10.72
CA LEU A 72 -11.56 4.87 11.35
C LEU A 72 -11.38 6.24 10.68
N SER A 73 -10.12 6.58 10.32
CA SER A 73 -9.82 7.81 9.58
C SER A 73 -10.41 7.79 8.16
N PHE A 74 -10.41 6.63 7.48
CA PHE A 74 -11.03 6.45 6.16
C PHE A 74 -12.55 6.63 6.24
N GLY A 75 -13.21 5.95 7.17
CA GLY A 75 -14.65 6.09 7.39
C GLY A 75 -15.06 7.52 7.68
N TRP A 76 -14.33 8.22 8.57
CA TRP A 76 -14.61 9.60 8.90
C TRP A 76 -14.41 10.56 7.72
N LEU A 77 -13.31 10.41 6.98
CA LEU A 77 -13.05 11.25 5.81
C LEU A 77 -14.02 10.98 4.67
N TRP A 78 -14.37 9.72 4.46
CA TRP A 78 -15.36 9.34 3.47
C TRP A 78 -16.74 9.92 3.78
N SER A 79 -17.22 9.80 5.01
CA SER A 79 -18.54 10.32 5.41
C SER A 79 -18.65 11.85 5.31
N ASN A 80 -17.53 12.58 5.45
CA ASN A 80 -17.54 14.05 5.41
C ASN A 80 -17.12 14.64 4.06
N CYS A 81 -16.26 13.97 3.29
CA CYS A 81 -15.61 14.51 2.10
C CYS A 81 -15.60 13.55 0.90
N GLY A 82 -16.19 12.36 1.01
CA GLY A 82 -16.17 11.35 -0.04
C GLY A 82 -14.75 10.89 -0.42
N ASP A 83 -14.55 10.53 -1.67
CA ASP A 83 -13.26 10.10 -2.22
C ASP A 83 -12.19 11.21 -2.18
N PHE A 84 -12.58 12.48 -2.20
CA PHE A 84 -11.66 13.61 -1.98
C PHE A 84 -10.99 13.56 -0.61
N GLY A 85 -11.72 13.17 0.45
CA GLY A 85 -11.17 12.99 1.80
C GLY A 85 -10.09 11.90 1.84
N LEU A 86 -10.32 10.79 1.17
CA LEU A 86 -9.35 9.70 1.05
C LEU A 86 -8.12 10.12 0.23
N TRP A 87 -8.33 10.88 -0.84
CA TRP A 87 -7.26 11.48 -1.62
C TRP A 87 -6.41 12.44 -0.77
N LEU A 88 -7.02 13.29 0.07
CA LEU A 88 -6.31 14.17 1.00
C LEU A 88 -5.49 13.37 2.01
N TRP A 89 -6.05 12.30 2.57
CA TRP A 89 -5.35 11.43 3.52
C TRP A 89 -4.07 10.83 2.90
N ARG A 90 -4.15 10.32 1.69
CA ARG A 90 -2.97 9.83 0.97
C ARG A 90 -1.92 10.92 0.80
N ASN A 91 -2.32 12.12 0.36
CA ASN A 91 -1.39 13.23 0.15
C ASN A 91 -0.77 13.73 1.45
N PHE A 92 -1.50 13.70 2.56
CA PHE A 92 -0.94 13.98 3.89
C PHE A 92 0.20 13.02 4.23
N TRP A 93 0.02 11.71 4.03
CA TRP A 93 1.07 10.74 4.31
C TRP A 93 2.25 10.87 3.35
N LEU A 94 2.03 11.27 2.11
CA LEU A 94 3.14 11.63 1.20
C LEU A 94 3.98 12.76 1.78
N LEU A 95 3.37 13.79 2.36
CA LEU A 95 4.10 14.85 3.06
C LEU A 95 4.91 14.30 4.23
N VAL A 96 4.31 13.44 5.04
CA VAL A 96 4.97 12.83 6.20
C VAL A 96 6.18 11.97 5.76
N ILE A 97 6.12 11.31 4.61
CA ILE A 97 7.27 10.59 4.04
C ILE A 97 8.39 11.55 3.64
N PHE A 98 8.05 12.66 3.05
CA PHE A 98 9.01 13.49 2.35
C PHE A 98 9.62 14.61 3.17
N ILE A 99 8.95 15.09 4.19
CA ILE A 99 9.51 16.09 5.09
C ILE A 99 10.82 15.61 5.74
N PRO A 100 10.89 14.39 6.31
CA PRO A 100 12.15 13.82 6.82
C PRO A 100 13.21 13.66 5.73
N ALA A 101 12.84 13.19 4.54
CA ALA A 101 13.76 13.06 3.41
C ALA A 101 14.36 14.43 3.01
N TRP A 102 13.54 15.46 2.92
CA TRP A 102 13.98 16.83 2.68
C TRP A 102 14.98 17.32 3.72
N PHE A 103 14.67 17.12 5.00
CA PHE A 103 15.59 17.49 6.07
C PHE A 103 16.89 16.68 6.03
N ALA A 104 16.83 15.39 5.67
CA ALA A 104 18.01 14.54 5.51
C ALA A 104 18.94 15.07 4.42
N LEU A 105 18.42 15.41 3.23
CA LEU A 105 19.19 16.00 2.14
C LEU A 105 19.93 17.28 2.57
N ARG A 106 19.30 18.11 3.38
CA ARG A 106 19.91 19.36 3.89
C ARG A 106 20.93 19.11 4.98
N LYS A 107 20.63 18.23 5.93
CA LYS A 107 21.45 18.00 7.13
C LYS A 107 22.64 17.08 6.84
N PHE A 108 22.47 16.09 5.96
CA PHE A 108 23.52 15.13 5.62
C PHE A 108 24.27 15.48 4.33
N LYS A 109 24.42 16.79 4.08
CA LYS A 109 25.35 17.39 3.10
C LYS A 109 25.16 16.93 1.65
N ALA A 110 23.91 16.76 1.20
CA ALA A 110 23.65 16.53 -0.21
C ALA A 110 24.17 17.68 -1.07
N SER A 111 24.85 17.37 -2.16
CA SER A 111 25.07 18.33 -3.24
C SER A 111 23.77 18.57 -4.00
N LEU A 112 23.66 19.66 -4.76
CA LEU A 112 22.48 19.96 -5.56
C LEU A 112 22.16 18.79 -6.52
N ALA A 113 23.16 18.28 -7.24
CA ALA A 113 22.99 17.15 -8.16
C ALA A 113 22.57 15.86 -7.41
N GLY A 114 23.19 15.58 -6.26
CA GLY A 114 22.84 14.45 -5.42
C GLY A 114 21.41 14.56 -4.88
N ALA A 115 20.99 15.74 -4.45
CA ALA A 115 19.63 15.97 -3.98
C ALA A 115 18.59 15.76 -5.10
N ILE A 116 18.83 16.33 -6.29
CA ILE A 116 17.94 16.14 -7.45
C ILE A 116 17.85 14.65 -7.82
N LEU A 117 19.00 13.97 -7.94
CA LEU A 117 19.02 12.54 -8.27
C LEU A 117 18.22 11.73 -7.24
N LEU A 118 18.46 11.93 -5.95
CA LEU A 118 17.79 11.20 -4.87
C LEU A 118 16.29 11.49 -4.82
N LEU A 119 15.87 12.73 -5.09
CA LEU A 119 14.45 13.10 -5.07
C LEU A 119 13.69 12.53 -6.27
N VAL A 120 14.18 12.75 -7.49
CA VAL A 120 13.54 12.22 -8.71
C VAL A 120 13.43 10.71 -8.64
N TYR A 121 14.48 10.10 -8.20
CA TYR A 121 14.61 8.68 -8.05
C TYR A 121 13.65 8.08 -7.01
N SER A 122 13.62 8.65 -5.78
CA SER A 122 12.71 8.14 -4.74
C SER A 122 11.24 8.36 -5.10
N ALA A 123 10.90 9.49 -5.75
CA ALA A 123 9.56 9.71 -6.27
C ALA A 123 9.17 8.62 -7.28
N PHE A 124 10.08 8.24 -8.18
CA PHE A 124 9.85 7.20 -9.18
C PHE A 124 9.71 5.80 -8.54
N CYS A 125 10.59 5.43 -7.60
CA CYS A 125 10.50 4.15 -6.90
C CYS A 125 9.26 4.03 -6.02
N LEU A 126 8.89 5.13 -5.35
CA LEU A 126 7.74 5.12 -4.45
C LEU A 126 6.41 5.21 -5.20
N SER A 127 6.38 5.74 -6.44
CA SER A 127 5.14 5.95 -7.20
C SER A 127 4.26 4.69 -7.28
N GLN A 128 4.86 3.50 -7.39
CA GLN A 128 4.15 2.23 -7.47
C GLN A 128 3.46 1.81 -6.16
N PHE A 129 3.96 2.31 -5.02
CA PHE A 129 3.43 1.97 -3.70
C PHE A 129 2.49 3.04 -3.15
N VAL A 130 2.65 4.30 -3.61
CA VAL A 130 1.91 5.44 -3.07
C VAL A 130 0.73 5.90 -3.95
N VAL A 131 0.51 5.23 -5.08
CA VAL A 131 -0.63 5.48 -5.97
C VAL A 131 -1.96 5.07 -5.33
N PHE A 132 -1.92 4.09 -4.43
CA PHE A 132 -3.08 3.57 -3.74
C PHE A 132 -3.32 4.27 -2.40
N VAL A 133 -4.59 4.35 -1.99
CA VAL A 133 -4.99 4.73 -0.63
C VAL A 133 -4.97 3.48 0.22
N ARG A 134 -3.92 3.30 1.03
CA ARG A 134 -3.71 2.12 1.86
C ARG A 134 -3.20 2.51 3.25
N PRO A 135 -3.55 1.80 4.33
CA PRO A 135 -2.96 1.97 5.66
C PRO A 135 -1.44 1.87 5.68
N GLN A 136 -0.84 1.14 4.74
CA GLN A 136 0.60 1.00 4.57
C GLN A 136 1.36 2.34 4.39
N LEU A 137 0.70 3.41 3.91
CA LEU A 137 1.30 4.75 3.81
C LEU A 137 1.72 5.30 5.18
N VAL A 138 1.00 4.94 6.24
CA VAL A 138 1.38 5.26 7.63
C VAL A 138 2.75 4.66 7.95
N THR A 139 2.97 3.40 7.56
CA THR A 139 4.27 2.74 7.74
C THR A 139 5.38 3.51 7.02
N PHE A 140 5.19 3.92 5.80
CA PHE A 140 6.21 4.66 5.05
C PHE A 140 6.54 6.01 5.72
N GLY A 141 5.52 6.74 6.16
CA GLY A 141 5.69 8.02 6.86
C GLY A 141 6.37 7.87 8.21
N CYS A 142 5.87 6.97 9.07
CA CYS A 142 6.43 6.73 10.38
C CYS A 142 7.86 6.15 10.32
N PHE A 143 8.15 5.29 9.33
CA PHE A 143 9.50 4.79 9.06
C PHE A 143 10.45 5.93 8.69
N ALA A 144 10.05 6.83 7.80
CA ALA A 144 10.86 7.97 7.38
C ALA A 144 11.17 8.90 8.58
N VAL A 145 10.16 9.21 9.40
CA VAL A 145 10.32 10.03 10.62
C VAL A 145 11.25 9.34 11.61
N THR A 146 11.01 8.06 11.92
CA THR A 146 11.81 7.28 12.86
C THR A 146 13.27 7.21 12.44
N LEU A 147 13.52 6.84 11.18
CA LEU A 147 14.87 6.70 10.64
C LEU A 147 15.63 8.04 10.66
N PHE A 148 14.97 9.14 10.26
CA PHE A 148 15.56 10.47 10.29
C PHE A 148 15.88 10.92 11.71
N LEU A 149 14.95 10.78 12.67
CA LEU A 149 15.14 11.21 14.05
C LEU A 149 16.29 10.45 14.72
N LEU A 150 16.36 9.15 14.52
CA LEU A 150 17.42 8.30 15.08
C LEU A 150 18.77 8.63 14.43
N ARG A 151 18.83 8.74 13.08
CA ARG A 151 20.08 9.07 12.39
C ARG A 151 20.58 10.46 12.76
N TYR A 152 19.66 11.44 12.88
CA TYR A 152 19.99 12.79 13.32
C TYR A 152 20.50 12.83 14.76
N TYR A 153 19.94 12.01 15.65
CA TYR A 153 20.36 11.89 17.06
C TYR A 153 21.80 11.38 17.20
N LEU A 154 22.24 10.46 16.34
CA LEU A 154 23.62 9.97 16.36
C LEU A 154 24.66 11.08 16.13
N ASP A 155 24.34 12.07 15.31
CA ASP A 155 25.20 13.24 15.07
C ASP A 155 24.97 14.36 16.11
N HIS A 156 23.78 14.38 16.75
CA HIS A 156 23.35 15.43 17.69
C HIS A 156 22.70 14.82 18.95
N PRO A 157 23.45 14.15 19.83
CA PRO A 157 22.89 13.39 20.97
C PRO A 157 22.12 14.25 21.99
N GLN A 158 22.26 15.59 21.93
CA GLN A 158 21.51 16.53 22.77
C GLN A 158 20.16 16.93 22.18
N SER A 159 19.81 16.47 20.96
CA SER A 159 18.55 16.79 20.31
C SER A 159 17.35 16.28 21.10
N LYS A 160 16.39 17.16 21.35
CA LYS A 160 15.13 16.81 21.99
C LYS A 160 14.12 16.18 21.02
N SER A 161 14.37 16.24 19.70
CA SER A 161 13.45 15.74 18.68
C SER A 161 13.22 14.22 18.78
N VAL A 162 14.17 13.47 19.34
CA VAL A 162 14.04 12.03 19.56
C VAL A 162 12.87 11.66 20.51
N TRP A 163 12.41 12.62 21.35
CA TRP A 163 11.25 12.43 22.22
C TRP A 163 9.91 12.30 21.47
N TYR A 164 9.86 12.58 20.18
CA TYR A 164 8.69 12.30 19.36
C TYR A 164 8.54 10.81 19.00
N LEU A 165 9.59 9.97 19.19
CA LEU A 165 9.53 8.54 18.83
C LEU A 165 8.39 7.77 19.52
N PRO A 166 8.11 7.90 20.83
CA PRO A 166 6.98 7.22 21.45
C PRO A 166 5.64 7.60 20.81
N ILE A 167 5.44 8.88 20.45
CA ILE A 167 4.20 9.36 19.80
C ILE A 167 4.08 8.74 18.40
N VAL A 168 5.18 8.72 17.64
CA VAL A 168 5.22 8.09 16.31
C VAL A 168 4.90 6.59 16.42
N MET A 169 5.48 5.89 17.40
CA MET A 169 5.25 4.46 17.58
C MET A 169 3.82 4.14 18.06
N LEU A 170 3.24 4.97 18.92
CA LEU A 170 1.85 4.85 19.35
C LEU A 170 0.90 4.96 18.16
N LEU A 171 1.07 6.01 17.33
CA LEU A 171 0.28 6.21 16.12
C LEU A 171 0.45 5.02 15.14
N TRP A 172 1.69 4.61 14.93
CA TRP A 172 2.03 3.57 13.95
C TRP A 172 1.47 2.21 14.33
N ALA A 173 1.63 1.78 15.60
CA ALA A 173 1.13 0.49 16.08
C ALA A 173 -0.40 0.36 16.02
N ASN A 174 -1.13 1.48 16.08
CA ASN A 174 -2.58 1.51 15.98
C ASN A 174 -3.09 1.68 14.53
N SER A 175 -2.19 1.98 13.58
CA SER A 175 -2.57 2.28 12.20
C SER A 175 -2.15 1.22 11.19
N HIS A 176 -1.07 0.46 11.43
CA HIS A 176 -0.59 -0.58 10.52
C HIS A 176 0.48 -1.46 11.18
N GLY A 177 0.44 -2.76 10.94
CA GLY A 177 1.37 -3.76 11.50
C GLY A 177 2.85 -3.56 11.15
N GLY A 178 3.18 -2.71 10.20
CA GLY A 178 4.57 -2.38 9.81
C GLY A 178 5.39 -1.66 10.88
N PHE A 179 4.84 -1.32 12.05
CA PHE A 179 5.57 -0.71 13.17
C PHE A 179 6.74 -1.59 13.67
N LEU A 180 6.71 -2.89 13.41
CA LEU A 180 7.81 -3.80 13.71
C LEU A 180 9.11 -3.41 12.99
N ALA A 181 9.04 -2.79 11.81
CA ALA A 181 10.22 -2.22 11.14
C ALA A 181 10.84 -1.08 11.96
N GLY A 182 10.00 -0.27 12.61
CA GLY A 182 10.45 0.77 13.55
C GLY A 182 11.12 0.22 14.78
N VAL A 183 10.55 -0.84 15.38
CA VAL A 183 11.16 -1.58 16.50
C VAL A 183 12.55 -2.11 16.11
N GLY A 184 12.67 -2.74 14.93
CA GLY A 184 13.92 -3.28 14.42
C GLY A 184 15.01 -2.21 14.25
N ILE A 185 14.69 -1.08 13.62
CA ILE A 185 15.65 0.03 13.43
C ILE A 185 16.06 0.64 14.78
N GLN A 186 15.12 0.85 15.70
CA GLN A 186 15.42 1.34 17.04
C GLN A 186 16.38 0.40 17.76
N GLY A 187 16.17 -0.92 17.66
CA GLY A 187 17.08 -1.92 18.23
C GLY A 187 18.48 -1.85 17.64
N VAL A 188 18.62 -1.76 16.32
CA VAL A 188 19.92 -1.63 15.63
C VAL A 188 20.67 -0.38 16.10
N ILE A 189 19.99 0.76 16.19
CA ILE A 189 20.58 2.03 16.64
C ILE A 189 20.99 1.96 18.11
N LEU A 190 20.19 1.33 18.96
CA LEU A 190 20.51 1.16 20.39
C LEU A 190 21.77 0.31 20.58
N LEU A 191 21.88 -0.81 19.85
CA LEU A 191 23.07 -1.65 19.85
C LEU A 191 24.30 -0.91 19.32
N TRP A 192 24.14 -0.11 18.28
CA TRP A 192 25.21 0.74 17.76
C TRP A 192 25.69 1.76 18.78
N MET A 193 24.78 2.43 19.49
CA MET A 193 25.15 3.36 20.55
C MET A 193 25.83 2.67 21.73
N ALA A 194 25.36 1.49 22.13
CA ALA A 194 26.03 0.68 23.18
C ALA A 194 27.48 0.36 22.79
N TYR A 195 27.69 -0.10 21.54
CA TYR A 195 29.04 -0.30 21.00
C TYR A 195 29.86 1.01 20.99
N GLY A 196 29.23 2.14 20.62
CA GLY A 196 29.86 3.44 20.61
C GLY A 196 30.27 3.94 22.00
N VAL A 197 29.48 3.64 23.05
CA VAL A 197 29.85 3.91 24.44
C VAL A 197 31.06 3.07 24.84
N TYR A 198 31.05 1.76 24.52
CA TYR A 198 32.22 0.88 24.77
C TYR A 198 33.48 1.42 24.06
N ARG A 199 33.36 1.98 22.87
CA ARG A 199 34.46 2.59 22.11
C ARG A 199 34.73 4.06 22.48
N SER A 200 34.11 4.60 23.52
CA SER A 200 34.23 6.00 23.99
C SER A 200 33.84 7.05 22.94
N LYS A 201 33.03 6.67 21.94
CA LYS A 201 32.49 7.57 20.90
C LYS A 201 31.29 8.37 21.41
N TYR A 202 30.44 7.76 22.24
CA TYR A 202 29.25 8.38 22.84
C TYR A 202 29.33 8.41 24.36
N GLN A 203 28.62 9.36 24.97
CA GLN A 203 28.53 9.43 26.43
C GLN A 203 27.47 8.45 26.94
N GLN A 204 27.73 7.80 28.09
CA GLN A 204 26.79 6.87 28.70
C GLN A 204 25.40 7.50 28.93
N ARG A 205 25.34 8.76 29.36
CA ARG A 205 24.07 9.48 29.58
C ARG A 205 23.22 9.58 28.31
N ASP A 206 23.84 9.76 27.13
CA ASP A 206 23.13 9.90 25.86
C ASP A 206 22.59 8.54 25.40
N PHE A 207 23.34 7.47 25.64
CA PHE A 207 22.86 6.10 25.46
C PHE A 207 21.69 5.77 26.39
N LEU A 208 21.79 6.08 27.69
CA LEU A 208 20.71 5.83 28.65
C LEU A 208 19.45 6.62 28.30
N ARG A 209 19.61 7.89 27.90
CA ARG A 209 18.48 8.71 27.41
C ARG A 209 17.79 8.05 26.23
N LEU A 210 18.54 7.66 25.20
CA LEU A 210 17.98 6.98 24.04
C LEU A 210 17.33 5.65 24.43
N GLY A 211 17.96 4.87 25.31
CA GLY A 211 17.42 3.62 25.82
C GLY A 211 16.06 3.79 26.51
N ILE A 212 15.91 4.83 27.34
CA ILE A 212 14.62 5.16 27.97
C ILE A 212 13.58 5.51 26.91
N ILE A 213 13.93 6.36 25.92
CA ILE A 213 13.00 6.79 24.86
C ILE A 213 12.57 5.61 24.00
N ILE A 214 13.51 4.72 23.62
CA ILE A 214 13.21 3.50 22.86
C ILE A 214 12.35 2.54 23.71
N GLY A 215 12.68 2.35 24.98
CA GLY A 215 11.87 1.54 25.89
C GLY A 215 10.43 2.04 25.98
N LEU A 216 10.25 3.35 26.16
CA LEU A 216 8.92 3.99 26.10
C LEU A 216 8.26 3.78 24.73
N SER A 217 9.01 3.92 23.62
CA SER A 217 8.49 3.71 22.27
C SER A 217 7.99 2.29 22.05
N TRP A 218 8.62 1.28 22.64
CA TRP A 218 8.15 -0.11 22.57
C TRP A 218 6.96 -0.35 23.50
N MET A 219 6.98 0.22 24.70
CA MET A 219 5.86 0.08 25.65
C MET A 219 4.55 0.67 25.11
N VAL A 220 4.59 1.82 24.45
CA VAL A 220 3.36 2.46 23.92
C VAL A 220 2.73 1.66 22.78
N THR A 221 3.45 0.74 22.14
CA THR A 221 2.83 -0.15 21.13
C THR A 221 1.83 -1.14 21.73
N LEU A 222 1.87 -1.34 23.07
CA LEU A 222 0.87 -2.12 23.80
C LEU A 222 -0.42 -1.35 24.08
N ILE A 223 -0.40 -0.02 23.88
CA ILE A 223 -1.58 0.83 24.02
C ILE A 223 -2.38 0.76 22.69
N ASN A 224 -3.14 -0.32 22.55
CA ASN A 224 -4.03 -0.60 21.42
C ASN A 224 -5.23 -1.42 21.93
N PRO A 225 -6.34 -1.54 21.19
CA PRO A 225 -7.53 -2.28 21.65
C PRO A 225 -7.29 -3.77 21.98
N TYR A 226 -6.19 -4.36 21.48
CA TYR A 226 -5.88 -5.79 21.63
C TYR A 226 -4.73 -6.06 22.60
N GLY A 227 -4.02 -5.02 23.06
CA GLY A 227 -2.85 -5.18 23.92
C GLY A 227 -1.78 -6.06 23.30
N ILE A 228 -1.34 -7.10 24.02
CA ILE A 228 -0.31 -8.03 23.56
C ILE A 228 -0.76 -8.92 22.40
N ARG A 229 -2.06 -9.20 22.27
CA ARG A 229 -2.60 -10.05 21.19
C ARG A 229 -2.29 -9.51 19.79
N LEU A 230 -2.17 -8.19 19.64
CA LEU A 230 -1.71 -7.58 18.39
C LEU A 230 -0.30 -8.08 18.01
N HIS A 231 0.60 -8.15 18.99
CA HIS A 231 1.98 -8.60 18.75
C HIS A 231 2.05 -10.10 18.47
N GLU A 232 1.24 -10.91 19.16
CA GLU A 232 1.12 -12.34 18.91
C GLU A 232 0.64 -12.61 17.48
N MET A 233 -0.44 -11.96 17.05
CA MET A 233 -0.98 -12.08 15.69
C MET A 233 0.05 -11.65 14.63
N LEU A 234 0.76 -10.53 14.84
CA LEU A 234 1.79 -10.08 13.89
C LEU A 234 2.99 -11.03 13.86
N TRP A 235 3.37 -11.63 14.99
CA TRP A 235 4.42 -12.64 15.04
C TRP A 235 4.03 -13.87 14.23
N ASP A 236 2.83 -14.40 14.42
CA ASP A 236 2.31 -15.54 13.64
C ASP A 236 2.26 -15.21 12.14
N HIS A 237 1.89 -13.97 11.80
CA HIS A 237 1.90 -13.51 10.42
C HIS A 237 3.30 -13.46 9.80
N LEU A 238 4.33 -13.07 10.56
CA LEU A 238 5.72 -13.01 10.08
C LEU A 238 6.35 -14.39 9.85
N ILE A 239 6.04 -15.38 10.69
CA ILE A 239 6.62 -16.72 10.58
C ILE A 239 5.86 -17.62 9.58
N THR A 240 4.65 -17.25 9.20
CA THR A 240 3.83 -18.00 8.26
C THR A 240 4.11 -17.54 6.82
N LYS A 241 4.37 -18.48 5.91
CA LYS A 241 4.54 -18.16 4.48
C LYS A 241 3.24 -17.59 3.90
N GLN A 242 3.31 -16.39 3.40
CA GLN A 242 2.18 -15.70 2.77
C GLN A 242 2.09 -16.03 1.28
N ILE A 243 0.86 -16.16 0.76
CA ILE A 243 0.61 -16.49 -0.65
C ILE A 243 0.57 -15.21 -1.50
N VAL A 244 0.34 -14.07 -0.85
CA VAL A 244 0.19 -12.77 -1.52
C VAL A 244 1.48 -12.38 -2.22
N ARG A 245 1.37 -11.94 -3.48
CA ARG A 245 2.50 -11.58 -4.35
C ARG A 245 3.47 -10.57 -3.72
N GLU A 246 2.96 -9.63 -2.94
CA GLU A 246 3.78 -8.59 -2.29
C GLU A 246 4.73 -9.14 -1.21
N TRP A 247 4.45 -10.33 -0.68
CA TRP A 247 5.28 -11.04 0.29
C TRP A 247 6.31 -11.96 -0.35
N GLN A 248 6.30 -12.10 -1.67
CA GLN A 248 7.27 -12.92 -2.39
C GLN A 248 8.62 -12.22 -2.46
N PRO A 249 9.72 -13.00 -2.60
CA PRO A 249 11.05 -12.46 -2.83
C PRO A 249 11.11 -11.64 -4.11
N LEU A 250 11.96 -10.61 -4.10
CA LEU A 250 12.08 -9.68 -5.23
C LEU A 250 12.47 -10.38 -6.55
N TRP A 251 13.26 -11.45 -6.49
CA TRP A 251 13.67 -12.21 -7.69
C TRP A 251 12.54 -13.03 -8.35
N GLU A 252 11.42 -13.23 -7.68
CA GLU A 252 10.22 -13.85 -8.23
C GLU A 252 9.30 -12.84 -8.94
N ALA A 253 9.57 -11.54 -8.81
CA ALA A 253 8.76 -10.48 -9.41
C ALA A 253 9.01 -10.37 -10.92
N GLN A 254 8.03 -10.74 -11.74
CA GLN A 254 8.15 -10.82 -13.21
C GLN A 254 8.34 -9.48 -13.96
N GLN A 255 8.19 -8.31 -13.32
CA GLN A 255 8.24 -6.98 -13.97
C GLN A 255 9.11 -5.97 -13.21
N ALA A 256 10.24 -6.39 -12.68
CA ALA A 256 10.83 -5.78 -11.50
C ALA A 256 12.01 -4.83 -11.73
N LEU A 257 12.33 -4.37 -12.96
CA LEU A 257 13.44 -3.43 -13.16
C LEU A 257 13.36 -2.21 -12.24
N LEU A 258 12.15 -1.67 -12.04
CA LEU A 258 11.92 -0.52 -11.17
C LEU A 258 12.25 -0.80 -9.70
N TYR A 259 12.00 -2.01 -9.22
CA TYR A 259 12.29 -2.41 -7.85
C TYR A 259 13.78 -2.56 -7.54
N TYR A 260 14.63 -2.74 -8.58
CA TYR A 260 16.09 -2.82 -8.43
C TYR A 260 16.78 -1.45 -8.40
N ILE A 261 16.08 -0.39 -8.73
CA ILE A 261 16.67 0.94 -8.79
C ILE A 261 17.26 1.40 -7.42
N PRO A 262 16.69 1.15 -6.19
CA PRO A 262 17.38 1.41 -4.92
C PRO A 262 18.77 0.79 -4.85
N PHE A 263 18.93 -0.41 -5.34
CA PHE A 263 20.20 -1.11 -5.34
C PHE A 263 21.22 -0.48 -6.29
N LEU A 264 20.77 0.08 -7.43
CA LEU A 264 21.64 0.81 -8.35
C LEU A 264 22.24 2.06 -7.70
N LEU A 265 21.44 2.82 -6.92
CA LEU A 265 21.97 3.99 -6.20
C LEU A 265 22.89 3.60 -5.05
N ILE A 266 22.62 2.51 -4.36
CA ILE A 266 23.54 1.97 -3.36
C ILE A 266 24.87 1.61 -4.05
N GLY A 267 24.82 0.91 -5.19
CA GLY A 267 26.01 0.59 -6.01
C GLY A 267 26.78 1.83 -6.46
N LEU A 268 26.07 2.85 -6.97
CA LEU A 268 26.67 4.12 -7.35
C LEU A 268 27.38 4.80 -6.16
N ALA A 269 26.75 4.81 -5.00
CA ALA A 269 27.32 5.36 -3.77
C ALA A 269 28.59 4.60 -3.36
N PHE A 270 28.59 3.26 -3.43
CA PHE A 270 29.76 2.43 -3.14
C PHE A 270 30.93 2.69 -4.09
N LEU A 271 30.67 2.80 -5.38
CA LEU A 271 31.73 3.07 -6.38
C LEU A 271 32.36 4.44 -6.22
N GLY A 272 31.62 5.43 -5.74
CA GLY A 272 32.06 6.81 -5.70
C GLY A 272 32.51 7.31 -4.33
N SER A 273 31.91 6.89 -3.26
CA SER A 273 32.24 7.39 -1.92
C SER A 273 33.40 6.61 -1.30
N ARG A 274 34.33 7.33 -0.68
CA ARG A 274 35.44 6.76 0.09
C ARG A 274 35.19 6.80 1.61
N LYS A 275 34.17 7.57 2.04
CA LYS A 275 33.86 7.75 3.45
C LYS A 275 32.45 7.24 3.71
N TRP A 276 32.36 6.28 4.60
CA TRP A 276 31.12 5.67 5.02
C TRP A 276 31.01 5.71 6.55
N GLU A 277 29.80 6.02 7.02
CA GLU A 277 29.44 5.73 8.41
C GLU A 277 28.96 4.28 8.49
N TRP A 278 29.60 3.49 9.33
CA TRP A 278 29.29 2.05 9.48
C TRP A 278 27.82 1.78 9.81
N ILE A 279 27.21 2.68 10.60
CA ILE A 279 25.80 2.54 10.96
C ILE A 279 24.89 2.69 9.72
N ASP A 280 25.20 3.60 8.80
CA ASP A 280 24.43 3.77 7.57
C ASP A 280 24.54 2.50 6.69
N LEU A 281 25.72 1.87 6.63
CA LEU A 281 25.91 0.61 5.94
C LEU A 281 25.11 -0.53 6.57
N ILE A 282 25.12 -0.63 7.91
CA ILE A 282 24.35 -1.66 8.63
C ILE A 282 22.85 -1.48 8.36
N LEU A 283 22.33 -0.27 8.49
CA LEU A 283 20.92 0.03 8.24
C LEU A 283 20.52 -0.26 6.80
N ILE A 284 21.34 0.17 5.82
CA ILE A 284 21.09 -0.13 4.39
C ILE A 284 21.13 -1.64 4.15
N ALA A 285 22.07 -2.37 4.75
CA ALA A 285 22.15 -3.82 4.58
C ALA A 285 20.91 -4.53 5.15
N VAL A 286 20.45 -4.15 6.35
CA VAL A 286 19.23 -4.72 6.97
C VAL A 286 18.01 -4.45 6.12
N VAL A 287 17.80 -3.20 5.68
CA VAL A 287 16.63 -2.85 4.87
C VAL A 287 16.72 -3.43 3.45
N SER A 288 17.93 -3.57 2.88
CA SER A 288 18.16 -4.25 1.59
C SER A 288 17.81 -5.73 1.67
N TYR A 289 18.21 -6.41 2.75
CA TYR A 289 17.83 -7.81 2.98
C TYR A 289 16.31 -7.97 3.01
N GLN A 290 15.62 -7.10 3.75
CA GLN A 290 14.16 -7.11 3.83
C GLN A 290 13.51 -6.84 2.45
N ALA A 291 14.05 -5.90 1.68
CA ALA A 291 13.55 -5.58 0.34
C ALA A 291 13.79 -6.72 -0.68
N LEU A 292 14.88 -7.45 -0.56
CA LEU A 292 15.15 -8.64 -1.36
C LEU A 292 14.20 -9.79 -0.99
N SER A 293 13.93 -9.95 0.31
CA SER A 293 13.07 -11.02 0.82
C SER A 293 11.57 -10.78 0.51
N HIS A 294 11.13 -9.51 0.44
CA HIS A 294 9.73 -9.16 0.25
C HIS A 294 9.59 -7.88 -0.59
N ILE A 295 8.87 -7.98 -1.71
CA ILE A 295 8.66 -6.86 -2.66
C ILE A 295 8.13 -5.60 -1.95
N ARG A 296 7.18 -5.74 -1.02
CA ARG A 296 6.58 -4.62 -0.28
C ARG A 296 7.57 -3.77 0.52
N HIS A 297 8.74 -4.31 0.86
CA HIS A 297 9.77 -3.58 1.61
C HIS A 297 10.71 -2.75 0.73
N VAL A 298 10.59 -2.83 -0.60
CA VAL A 298 11.36 -1.98 -1.54
C VAL A 298 11.06 -0.50 -1.29
N ALA A 299 9.84 -0.13 -0.91
CA ALA A 299 9.49 1.23 -0.54
C ALA A 299 10.28 1.73 0.68
N LEU A 300 10.46 0.87 1.70
CA LEU A 300 11.27 1.20 2.87
C LEU A 300 12.74 1.38 2.51
N LEU A 301 13.25 0.57 1.58
CA LEU A 301 14.62 0.73 1.06
C LEU A 301 14.78 2.05 0.30
N ALA A 302 13.81 2.42 -0.54
CA ALA A 302 13.84 3.71 -1.25
C ALA A 302 13.88 4.90 -0.27
N ILE A 303 13.11 4.83 0.83
CA ILE A 303 13.12 5.83 1.90
C ILE A 303 14.46 5.82 2.66
N ALA A 304 15.01 4.64 2.96
CA ALA A 304 16.31 4.53 3.62
C ALA A 304 17.44 5.13 2.77
N VAL A 305 17.45 4.87 1.46
CA VAL A 305 18.44 5.42 0.52
C VAL A 305 18.43 6.96 0.52
N ILE A 306 17.26 7.60 0.45
CA ILE A 306 17.19 9.07 0.44
C ILE A 306 17.58 9.70 1.78
N ILE A 307 17.36 8.99 2.90
CA ILE A 307 17.69 9.51 4.24
C ILE A 307 19.16 9.25 4.59
N LEU A 308 19.72 8.09 4.25
CA LEU A 308 21.04 7.68 4.71
C LEU A 308 22.17 7.98 3.71
N LEU A 309 21.87 8.09 2.40
CA LEU A 309 22.90 8.22 1.37
C LEU A 309 23.07 9.61 0.71
N PRO A 310 22.63 10.74 1.30
CA PRO A 310 22.80 12.06 0.67
C PRO A 310 24.26 12.40 0.36
N GLN A 311 25.16 12.21 1.32
CA GLN A 311 26.59 12.49 1.16
C GLN A 311 27.27 11.46 0.26
N PRO A 312 27.14 10.12 0.46
CA PRO A 312 27.75 9.12 -0.42
C PRO A 312 27.40 9.29 -1.90
N VAL A 313 26.13 9.51 -2.23
CA VAL A 313 25.68 9.75 -3.62
C VAL A 313 26.28 11.04 -4.17
N SER A 314 26.33 12.11 -3.37
CA SER A 314 26.93 13.37 -3.78
C SER A 314 28.44 13.28 -4.03
N ASP A 315 29.13 12.48 -3.24
CA ASP A 315 30.57 12.21 -3.42
C ASP A 315 30.82 11.39 -4.68
N ALA A 316 29.96 10.39 -4.94
CA ALA A 316 30.01 9.60 -6.16
C ALA A 316 29.84 10.46 -7.42
N ILE A 317 28.84 11.34 -7.45
CA ILE A 317 28.61 12.26 -8.56
C ILE A 317 29.81 13.17 -8.77
N ARG A 318 30.36 13.75 -7.70
CA ARG A 318 31.55 14.61 -7.78
C ARG A 318 32.77 13.90 -8.36
N ARG A 319 32.94 12.64 -8.01
CA ARG A 319 34.08 11.83 -8.47
C ARG A 319 33.92 11.33 -9.91
N MET A 320 32.73 10.88 -10.27
CA MET A 320 32.46 10.31 -11.60
C MET A 320 32.29 11.39 -12.67
N PHE A 321 31.78 12.56 -12.28
CA PHE A 321 31.47 13.65 -13.20
C PHE A 321 32.08 15.00 -12.75
N PRO A 322 33.41 15.07 -12.58
CA PRO A 322 34.06 16.27 -12.03
C PRO A 322 33.84 17.50 -12.91
N HIS A 323 33.83 17.35 -14.22
CA HIS A 323 33.61 18.45 -15.17
C HIS A 323 32.20 19.05 -15.04
N LEU A 324 31.15 18.19 -14.90
CA LEU A 324 29.77 18.68 -14.66
C LEU A 324 29.70 19.47 -13.36
N VAL A 325 30.35 18.97 -12.30
CA VAL A 325 30.34 19.66 -10.99
C VAL A 325 31.09 21.01 -11.06
N GLN A 326 32.21 21.09 -11.82
CA GLN A 326 32.96 22.34 -12.04
C GLN A 326 32.14 23.34 -12.85
N GLN A 327 31.46 22.91 -13.93
CA GLN A 327 30.55 23.77 -14.70
C GLN A 327 29.42 24.33 -13.84
N TRP A 328 28.91 23.52 -12.91
CA TRP A 328 27.85 23.94 -11.97
C TRP A 328 28.38 24.86 -10.86
N ALA A 329 29.68 24.90 -10.63
CA ALA A 329 30.35 25.83 -9.71
C ALA A 329 30.81 27.14 -10.37
N GLY A 330 30.90 27.19 -11.71
CA GLY A 330 31.42 28.32 -12.50
C GLY A 330 30.54 29.59 -12.51
N PRO A 331 31.00 30.65 -13.18
CA PRO A 331 30.31 31.97 -13.21
C PRO A 331 28.91 31.91 -13.86
N HIS A 332 28.65 30.97 -14.77
CA HIS A 332 27.34 30.76 -15.40
C HIS A 332 26.39 29.84 -14.61
N ARG A 333 26.79 29.46 -13.40
CA ARG A 333 26.02 28.54 -12.54
C ARG A 333 24.55 28.93 -12.36
N GLY A 334 24.25 30.20 -12.29
CA GLY A 334 22.89 30.72 -12.09
C GLY A 334 21.96 30.36 -13.27
N ARG A 335 22.43 30.62 -14.51
CA ARG A 335 21.65 30.35 -15.73
C ARG A 335 21.47 28.87 -15.98
N LEU A 336 22.51 28.04 -15.85
CA LEU A 336 22.44 26.59 -16.07
C LEU A 336 21.51 25.91 -15.06
N ARG A 337 21.62 26.32 -13.81
CA ARG A 337 20.71 25.83 -12.74
C ARG A 337 19.28 26.26 -12.99
N PHE A 338 19.05 27.52 -13.36
CA PHE A 338 17.72 28.03 -13.72
C PHE A 338 17.14 27.24 -14.89
N LEU A 339 17.90 27.01 -15.96
CA LEU A 339 17.48 26.21 -17.12
C LEU A 339 17.11 24.78 -16.70
N LEU A 340 17.94 24.12 -15.87
CA LEU A 340 17.66 22.75 -15.39
C LEU A 340 16.34 22.71 -14.60
N VAL A 341 16.16 23.66 -13.67
CA VAL A 341 14.93 23.77 -12.88
C VAL A 341 13.73 24.00 -13.79
N MET A 342 13.81 24.95 -14.71
CA MET A 342 12.72 25.26 -15.64
C MET A 342 12.41 24.09 -16.57
N THR A 343 13.44 23.45 -17.14
CA THR A 343 13.25 22.27 -18.01
C THR A 343 12.58 21.12 -17.24
N THR A 344 13.04 20.87 -16.01
CA THR A 344 12.43 19.84 -15.16
C THR A 344 10.99 20.19 -14.82
N MET A 345 10.70 21.43 -14.45
CA MET A 345 9.32 21.89 -14.20
C MET A 345 8.42 21.77 -15.43
N LEU A 346 8.91 22.19 -16.62
CA LEU A 346 8.16 22.08 -17.87
C LEU A 346 7.86 20.62 -18.24
N LEU A 347 8.85 19.73 -18.06
CA LEU A 347 8.68 18.30 -18.32
C LEU A 347 7.64 17.69 -17.37
N ILE A 348 7.70 18.05 -16.10
CA ILE A 348 6.76 17.61 -15.08
C ILE A 348 5.36 18.16 -15.33
N CYS A 349 5.23 19.47 -15.64
CA CYS A 349 3.95 20.07 -15.98
C CYS A 349 3.36 19.43 -17.26
N GLY A 350 4.20 19.15 -18.26
CA GLY A 350 3.77 18.46 -19.48
C GLY A 350 3.25 17.04 -19.23
N LEU A 351 3.95 16.26 -18.40
CA LEU A 351 3.52 14.93 -17.99
C LEU A 351 2.21 14.99 -17.19
N GLY A 352 2.10 15.94 -16.25
CA GLY A 352 0.88 16.15 -15.47
C GLY A 352 -0.31 16.56 -16.33
N LEU A 353 -0.11 17.50 -17.24
CA LEU A 353 -1.14 17.91 -18.17
C LEU A 353 -1.58 16.73 -19.06
N HIS A 354 -0.63 15.94 -19.58
CA HIS A 354 -0.94 14.73 -20.35
C HIS A 354 -1.78 13.75 -19.52
N THR A 355 -1.43 13.54 -18.25
CA THR A 355 -2.16 12.65 -17.35
C THR A 355 -3.58 13.18 -17.08
N ILE A 356 -3.72 14.49 -16.79
CA ILE A 356 -5.02 15.14 -16.56
C ILE A 356 -5.91 15.04 -17.82
N VAL A 357 -5.36 15.28 -19.01
CA VAL A 357 -6.10 15.16 -20.27
C VAL A 357 -6.53 13.71 -20.52
N LYS A 358 -5.65 12.75 -20.23
CA LYS A 358 -5.97 11.32 -20.34
C LYS A 358 -7.10 10.92 -19.39
N LEU A 359 -7.03 11.33 -18.11
CA LEU A 359 -8.05 11.05 -17.11
C LEU A 359 -9.37 11.76 -17.41
N GLY A 360 -9.32 13.00 -17.91
CA GLY A 360 -10.51 13.74 -18.34
C GLY A 360 -11.28 13.05 -19.46
N LYS A 361 -10.58 12.30 -20.33
CA LYS A 361 -11.23 11.44 -21.35
C LYS A 361 -11.94 10.23 -20.72
N GLU A 362 -11.52 9.79 -19.54
CA GLU A 362 -12.13 8.69 -18.79
C GLU A 362 -13.13 9.21 -17.73
N SER A 363 -13.47 10.51 -17.76
CA SER A 363 -14.40 11.17 -16.81
C SER A 363 -14.00 11.10 -15.33
N ILE A 364 -12.70 10.91 -15.04
CA ILE A 364 -12.16 10.88 -13.67
C ILE A 364 -11.30 12.11 -13.43
N LEU A 365 -11.65 12.89 -12.39
CA LEU A 365 -10.90 14.08 -12.00
C LEU A 365 -9.63 13.73 -11.20
N PRO A 366 -8.58 14.56 -11.23
CA PRO A 366 -7.30 14.28 -10.54
C PRO A 366 -7.40 14.03 -9.03
N TRP A 367 -8.43 14.57 -8.38
CA TRP A 367 -8.70 14.41 -6.95
C TRP A 367 -9.75 13.33 -6.64
N GLN A 368 -10.16 12.56 -7.64
CA GLN A 368 -11.06 11.41 -7.51
C GLN A 368 -10.26 10.12 -7.51
N ILE A 369 -10.87 9.07 -6.99
CA ILE A 369 -10.30 7.73 -6.97
C ILE A 369 -10.92 6.92 -8.11
N GLY A 370 -10.09 6.47 -9.05
CA GLY A 370 -10.52 5.66 -10.19
C GLY A 370 -10.62 4.19 -9.81
N VAL A 371 -11.65 3.54 -10.33
CA VAL A 371 -11.86 2.09 -10.26
C VAL A 371 -11.77 1.51 -11.67
N GLU A 372 -10.81 0.63 -11.90
CA GLU A 372 -10.67 -0.05 -13.19
C GLU A 372 -11.61 -1.26 -13.23
N THR A 373 -12.53 -1.25 -14.18
CA THR A 373 -13.55 -2.31 -14.37
C THR A 373 -13.19 -3.27 -15.49
N GLN A 374 -12.33 -2.85 -16.43
CA GLN A 374 -11.89 -3.64 -17.57
C GLN A 374 -10.36 -3.55 -17.67
N SER A 375 -9.67 -4.63 -17.34
CA SER A 375 -8.21 -4.71 -17.34
C SER A 375 -7.72 -6.05 -17.91
N ARG A 376 -6.42 -6.13 -18.23
CA ARG A 376 -5.75 -7.42 -18.52
C ARG A 376 -5.62 -8.31 -17.28
N ALA A 377 -5.47 -7.70 -16.10
CA ALA A 377 -5.77 -8.35 -14.82
C ALA A 377 -7.27 -8.14 -14.56
N PRO A 378 -7.97 -9.06 -13.85
CA PRO A 378 -9.39 -8.89 -13.60
C PRO A 378 -9.66 -7.53 -12.92
N GLY A 379 -10.39 -6.64 -13.62
CA GLY A 379 -10.92 -5.40 -13.04
C GLY A 379 -12.03 -5.71 -12.04
N MET A 380 -12.59 -4.69 -11.39
CA MET A 380 -13.70 -4.89 -10.45
C MET A 380 -14.96 -5.38 -11.18
N PRO A 381 -15.69 -6.37 -10.64
CA PRO A 381 -16.82 -7.04 -11.31
C PRO A 381 -18.12 -6.23 -11.20
N VAL A 382 -18.09 -4.95 -11.60
CA VAL A 382 -19.20 -4.01 -11.42
C VAL A 382 -20.47 -4.48 -12.13
N ALA A 383 -20.33 -4.99 -13.35
CA ALA A 383 -21.47 -5.51 -14.11
C ALA A 383 -22.13 -6.73 -13.44
N SER A 384 -21.34 -7.62 -12.86
CA SER A 384 -21.88 -8.76 -12.12
C SER A 384 -22.60 -8.34 -10.84
N ILE A 385 -22.11 -7.31 -10.16
CA ILE A 385 -22.80 -6.73 -8.99
C ILE A 385 -24.13 -6.10 -9.42
N GLU A 386 -24.17 -5.38 -10.55
CA GLU A 386 -25.41 -4.82 -11.10
C GLU A 386 -26.44 -5.94 -11.37
N VAL A 387 -26.02 -7.09 -11.90
CA VAL A 387 -26.91 -8.26 -12.09
C VAL A 387 -27.43 -8.78 -10.75
N LEU A 388 -26.57 -8.90 -9.72
CA LEU A 388 -27.00 -9.32 -8.38
C LEU A 388 -28.06 -8.37 -7.81
N GLN A 389 -27.82 -7.05 -7.90
CA GLN A 389 -28.73 -6.03 -7.35
C GLN A 389 -30.05 -5.95 -8.12
N ASN A 390 -30.02 -5.92 -9.46
CA ASN A 390 -31.20 -5.81 -10.31
C ASN A 390 -32.15 -7.01 -10.19
N HIS A 391 -31.58 -8.19 -9.88
CA HIS A 391 -32.37 -9.42 -9.68
C HIS A 391 -32.54 -9.80 -8.21
N GLN A 392 -32.13 -8.93 -7.27
CA GLN A 392 -32.21 -9.14 -5.82
C GLN A 392 -31.63 -10.50 -5.38
N LEU A 393 -30.50 -10.88 -5.98
CA LEU A 393 -29.83 -12.15 -5.69
C LEU A 393 -28.96 -11.97 -4.43
N THR A 394 -29.41 -12.56 -3.34
CA THR A 394 -28.73 -12.49 -2.02
C THR A 394 -28.34 -13.89 -1.56
N GLY A 395 -27.37 -13.98 -0.65
CA GLY A 395 -26.93 -15.24 -0.04
C GLY A 395 -25.43 -15.33 0.22
N ASN A 396 -24.93 -16.53 0.36
CA ASN A 396 -23.53 -16.80 0.63
C ASN A 396 -22.71 -16.81 -0.66
N ILE A 397 -21.84 -15.82 -0.83
CA ILE A 397 -21.07 -15.58 -2.06
C ILE A 397 -19.63 -16.05 -1.90
N LEU A 398 -19.17 -16.98 -2.74
CA LEU A 398 -17.77 -17.29 -2.92
C LEU A 398 -17.23 -16.46 -4.08
N THR A 399 -16.23 -15.65 -3.83
CA THR A 399 -15.61 -14.76 -4.82
C THR A 399 -14.08 -14.83 -4.78
N ASP A 400 -13.42 -14.23 -5.76
CA ASP A 400 -11.98 -14.00 -5.70
C ASP A 400 -11.65 -13.04 -4.52
N TYR A 401 -10.57 -13.33 -3.82
CA TYR A 401 -10.20 -12.52 -2.64
C TYR A 401 -9.94 -11.04 -2.97
N GLY A 402 -9.44 -10.74 -4.18
CA GLY A 402 -9.23 -9.38 -4.65
C GLY A 402 -10.53 -8.61 -4.94
N TRP A 403 -11.67 -9.30 -5.04
CA TRP A 403 -12.97 -8.69 -5.22
C TRP A 403 -13.82 -8.67 -3.95
N ALA A 404 -13.45 -9.47 -2.98
CA ALA A 404 -14.29 -9.77 -1.83
C ALA A 404 -14.71 -8.53 -1.04
N GLN A 405 -13.80 -7.58 -0.81
CA GLN A 405 -14.13 -6.36 -0.07
C GLN A 405 -15.06 -5.42 -0.86
N TYR A 406 -14.94 -5.38 -2.19
CA TYR A 406 -15.90 -4.70 -3.06
C TYR A 406 -17.28 -5.38 -2.99
N VAL A 407 -17.33 -6.72 -3.02
CA VAL A 407 -18.59 -7.49 -2.90
C VAL A 407 -19.24 -7.23 -1.53
N ILE A 408 -18.46 -7.23 -0.43
CA ILE A 408 -18.98 -6.87 0.90
C ILE A 408 -19.59 -5.47 0.88
N TRP A 409 -18.88 -4.48 0.35
CA TRP A 409 -19.38 -3.11 0.27
C TRP A 409 -20.73 -3.02 -0.43
N GLN A 410 -20.92 -3.76 -1.51
CA GLN A 410 -22.10 -3.69 -2.37
C GLN A 410 -23.29 -4.55 -1.89
N THR A 411 -23.02 -5.58 -1.06
CA THR A 411 -24.04 -6.60 -0.77
C THR A 411 -24.31 -6.87 0.71
N PHE A 412 -23.46 -6.40 1.62
CA PHE A 412 -23.69 -6.52 3.06
C PHE A 412 -24.79 -5.54 3.52
N PRO A 413 -25.73 -5.90 4.43
CA PRO A 413 -25.79 -7.14 5.23
C PRO A 413 -26.50 -8.32 4.58
N ASP A 414 -27.11 -8.16 3.40
CA ASP A 414 -27.99 -9.16 2.77
C ASP A 414 -27.22 -10.39 2.25
N SER A 415 -25.92 -10.23 1.98
CA SER A 415 -25.04 -11.33 1.59
C SER A 415 -23.79 -11.38 2.46
N ARG A 416 -23.20 -12.58 2.54
CA ARG A 416 -21.92 -12.82 3.22
C ARG A 416 -20.95 -13.48 2.25
N ILE A 417 -19.66 -13.33 2.51
CA ILE A 417 -18.61 -13.87 1.66
C ILE A 417 -17.91 -15.07 2.29
N ALA A 418 -17.20 -15.86 1.46
CA ALA A 418 -16.42 -17.00 1.94
C ALA A 418 -15.08 -16.58 2.57
N PHE A 419 -14.38 -15.62 1.96
CA PHE A 419 -13.02 -15.25 2.30
C PHE A 419 -12.68 -13.88 1.68
N ASP A 420 -11.86 -13.05 2.35
CA ASP A 420 -11.42 -11.75 1.85
C ASP A 420 -9.95 -11.44 2.13
N GLY A 421 -9.51 -10.22 1.78
CA GLY A 421 -8.14 -9.73 1.94
C GLY A 421 -7.63 -9.57 3.38
N ARG A 422 -8.45 -9.78 4.40
CA ARG A 422 -8.02 -9.76 5.81
C ARG A 422 -7.22 -11.01 6.21
N TYR A 423 -7.23 -12.08 5.39
CA TYR A 423 -6.42 -13.28 5.58
C TYR A 423 -6.38 -13.80 7.03
N ARG A 424 -5.18 -14.04 7.55
CA ARG A 424 -4.91 -14.61 8.89
C ARG A 424 -5.31 -13.74 10.06
N THR A 425 -5.74 -12.51 9.83
CA THR A 425 -6.32 -11.67 10.90
C THR A 425 -7.72 -12.13 11.30
N VAL A 426 -8.37 -12.93 10.43
CA VAL A 426 -9.71 -13.46 10.60
C VAL A 426 -9.75 -14.97 10.34
N TYR A 427 -9.16 -15.44 9.23
CA TYR A 427 -9.38 -16.77 8.68
C TYR A 427 -8.33 -17.79 9.09
N SER A 428 -8.74 -19.06 9.21
CA SER A 428 -7.85 -20.18 9.49
C SER A 428 -6.97 -20.55 8.29
N ALA A 429 -5.84 -21.21 8.59
CA ALA A 429 -4.95 -21.77 7.58
C ALA A 429 -5.66 -22.82 6.68
N LYS A 430 -6.59 -23.54 7.27
CA LYS A 430 -7.36 -24.59 6.58
C LYS A 430 -8.21 -23.98 5.48
N LEU A 431 -8.98 -22.93 5.80
CA LEU A 431 -9.85 -22.26 4.83
C LEU A 431 -9.06 -21.65 3.67
N GLU A 432 -7.90 -21.04 3.98
CA GLU A 432 -7.01 -20.51 2.95
C GLU A 432 -6.51 -21.60 1.98
N GLN A 433 -6.14 -22.78 2.49
CA GLN A 433 -5.72 -23.92 1.66
C GLN A 433 -6.88 -24.46 0.81
N GLU A 434 -8.08 -24.51 1.35
CA GLU A 434 -9.29 -24.93 0.62
C GLU A 434 -9.61 -23.96 -0.53
N LEU A 435 -9.45 -22.63 -0.31
CA LEU A 435 -9.61 -21.62 -1.36
C LEU A 435 -8.60 -21.81 -2.49
N ILE A 436 -7.31 -22.03 -2.14
CA ILE A 436 -6.27 -22.27 -3.14
C ILE A 436 -6.54 -23.55 -3.92
N ALA A 437 -6.98 -24.61 -3.24
CA ALA A 437 -7.33 -25.87 -3.89
C ALA A 437 -8.49 -25.68 -4.86
N PHE A 438 -9.52 -24.94 -4.46
CA PHE A 438 -10.66 -24.60 -5.32
C PHE A 438 -10.25 -23.82 -6.57
N GLN A 439 -9.40 -22.80 -6.46
CA GLN A 439 -8.94 -22.00 -7.60
C GLN A 439 -8.08 -22.80 -8.61
N LYS A 440 -7.49 -23.93 -8.17
CA LYS A 440 -6.69 -24.84 -9.03
C LYS A 440 -7.52 -25.90 -9.77
N LEU A 441 -8.81 -26.00 -9.47
CA LEU A 441 -9.68 -26.95 -10.17
C LEU A 441 -9.76 -26.65 -11.67
N ASN A 442 -9.94 -27.70 -12.48
CA ASN A 442 -9.99 -27.63 -13.94
C ASN A 442 -10.91 -28.75 -14.49
N ALA A 443 -10.96 -28.94 -15.81
CA ALA A 443 -11.77 -29.93 -16.48
C ALA A 443 -11.49 -31.41 -16.06
N GLU A 444 -10.27 -31.69 -15.58
CA GLU A 444 -9.89 -33.05 -15.16
C GLU A 444 -10.24 -33.33 -13.70
N SER A 445 -10.58 -32.27 -12.95
CA SER A 445 -10.92 -32.36 -11.53
C SER A 445 -12.27 -33.06 -11.34
N LYS A 446 -12.32 -34.02 -10.44
CA LYS A 446 -13.51 -34.81 -10.15
C LYS A 446 -13.78 -34.89 -8.65
N GLY A 447 -15.05 -35.03 -8.28
CA GLY A 447 -15.48 -35.20 -6.90
C GLY A 447 -15.84 -33.88 -6.20
N PRO A 448 -16.23 -33.97 -4.92
CA PRO A 448 -16.66 -32.83 -4.13
C PRO A 448 -15.50 -31.92 -3.76
N THR A 449 -15.80 -30.63 -3.54
CA THR A 449 -14.87 -29.63 -3.01
C THR A 449 -15.46 -29.01 -1.75
N PRO A 450 -14.66 -28.82 -0.68
CA PRO A 450 -15.18 -28.27 0.59
C PRO A 450 -15.97 -26.97 0.41
N LEU A 451 -15.49 -26.03 -0.38
CA LEU A 451 -16.11 -24.70 -0.56
C LEU A 451 -17.49 -24.75 -1.23
N LEU A 452 -17.80 -25.77 -2.02
CA LEU A 452 -19.11 -25.93 -2.66
C LEU A 452 -20.03 -26.97 -1.96
N ASP A 453 -19.43 -27.95 -1.30
CA ASP A 453 -20.16 -29.13 -0.84
C ASP A 453 -20.26 -29.21 0.70
N GLN A 454 -19.33 -28.59 1.45
CA GLN A 454 -19.35 -28.58 2.93
C GLN A 454 -19.85 -27.26 3.51
N TYR A 455 -19.57 -26.13 2.84
CA TYR A 455 -20.08 -24.83 3.24
C TYR A 455 -21.40 -24.51 2.52
N PRO A 456 -22.25 -23.66 3.11
CA PRO A 456 -23.52 -23.26 2.52
C PRO A 456 -23.35 -22.21 1.41
N THR A 457 -22.44 -22.44 0.46
CA THR A 457 -22.20 -21.57 -0.69
C THR A 457 -23.37 -21.62 -1.66
N GLU A 458 -23.84 -20.47 -2.12
CA GLU A 458 -25.03 -20.35 -2.95
C GLU A 458 -24.83 -19.60 -4.25
N ILE A 459 -23.83 -18.67 -4.25
CA ILE A 459 -23.50 -17.83 -5.39
C ILE A 459 -21.97 -17.86 -5.58
N LEU A 460 -21.53 -17.96 -6.85
CA LEU A 460 -20.11 -17.85 -7.20
C LEU A 460 -19.93 -16.63 -8.11
N LEU A 461 -19.05 -15.73 -7.72
CA LEU A 461 -18.62 -14.59 -8.52
C LEU A 461 -17.11 -14.69 -8.75
N LEU A 462 -16.71 -15.19 -9.91
CA LEU A 462 -15.35 -15.62 -10.18
C LEU A 462 -14.77 -14.94 -11.43
N PRO A 463 -13.45 -14.66 -11.47
CA PRO A 463 -12.79 -14.23 -12.69
C PRO A 463 -13.01 -15.20 -13.85
N ALA A 464 -13.41 -14.69 -15.02
CA ALA A 464 -13.68 -15.52 -16.21
C ALA A 464 -12.42 -16.29 -16.67
N SER A 465 -11.24 -15.82 -16.33
CA SER A 465 -9.96 -16.43 -16.67
C SER A 465 -9.58 -17.66 -15.83
N LEU A 466 -10.29 -17.95 -14.75
CA LEU A 466 -9.98 -19.08 -13.88
C LEU A 466 -10.40 -20.42 -14.51
N LYS A 467 -9.52 -21.41 -14.45
CA LYS A 467 -9.77 -22.76 -14.98
C LYS A 467 -10.89 -23.51 -14.25
N VAL A 468 -11.24 -23.13 -13.03
CA VAL A 468 -12.34 -23.69 -12.27
C VAL A 468 -13.69 -23.60 -13.01
N GLN A 469 -13.84 -22.69 -13.97
CA GLN A 469 -15.01 -22.61 -14.84
C GLN A 469 -15.28 -23.93 -15.59
N GLU A 470 -14.22 -24.62 -16.00
CA GLU A 470 -14.33 -25.92 -16.71
C GLU A 470 -14.85 -27.01 -15.77
N TYR A 471 -14.46 -26.99 -14.51
CA TYR A 471 -15.01 -27.89 -13.48
C TYR A 471 -16.48 -27.58 -13.20
N LEU A 472 -16.85 -26.31 -13.05
CA LEU A 472 -18.22 -25.88 -12.77
C LEU A 472 -19.18 -26.24 -13.89
N LYS A 473 -18.78 -26.22 -15.15
CA LYS A 473 -19.59 -26.62 -16.31
C LYS A 473 -19.98 -28.12 -16.27
N GLN A 474 -19.27 -28.95 -15.51
CA GLN A 474 -19.57 -30.36 -15.33
C GLN A 474 -20.56 -30.65 -14.16
N ARG A 475 -20.79 -29.63 -13.32
CA ARG A 475 -21.69 -29.70 -12.16
C ARG A 475 -23.13 -29.45 -12.62
N THR A 476 -24.05 -30.31 -12.19
CA THR A 476 -25.49 -30.18 -12.49
C THR A 476 -26.25 -29.36 -11.47
N ASP A 477 -25.66 -29.14 -10.31
CA ASP A 477 -26.24 -28.39 -9.19
C ASP A 477 -25.90 -26.89 -9.23
N TRP A 478 -25.16 -26.42 -10.26
CA TRP A 478 -24.83 -25.03 -10.48
C TRP A 478 -25.25 -24.55 -11.88
N ALA A 479 -25.83 -23.37 -11.97
CA ALA A 479 -26.20 -22.72 -13.21
C ALA A 479 -25.46 -21.42 -13.43
N GLN A 480 -24.80 -21.28 -14.56
CA GLN A 480 -24.21 -20.01 -14.98
C GLN A 480 -25.32 -19.06 -15.42
N ILE A 481 -25.41 -17.87 -14.79
CA ILE A 481 -26.43 -16.88 -15.09
C ILE A 481 -25.89 -15.66 -15.80
N TYR A 482 -24.59 -15.38 -15.70
CA TYR A 482 -23.93 -14.24 -16.34
C TYR A 482 -22.47 -14.56 -16.67
N GLU A 483 -21.97 -13.94 -17.75
CA GLU A 483 -20.56 -13.98 -18.15
C GLU A 483 -20.21 -12.73 -18.95
N ASP A 484 -19.07 -12.12 -18.63
CA ASP A 484 -18.42 -11.09 -19.44
C ASP A 484 -16.92 -11.35 -19.56
N GLN A 485 -16.14 -10.38 -20.04
CA GLN A 485 -14.68 -10.53 -20.20
C GLN A 485 -13.94 -10.59 -18.85
N GLN A 486 -14.54 -10.13 -17.75
CA GLN A 486 -13.93 -10.05 -16.42
C GLN A 486 -14.40 -11.17 -15.51
N ALA A 487 -15.70 -11.44 -15.48
CA ALA A 487 -16.33 -12.24 -14.46
C ALA A 487 -17.36 -13.24 -15.01
N THR A 488 -17.57 -14.29 -14.24
CA THR A 488 -18.70 -15.20 -14.38
C THR A 488 -19.50 -15.22 -13.09
N LEU A 489 -20.83 -15.30 -13.22
CA LEU A 489 -21.74 -15.42 -12.08
C LEU A 489 -22.50 -16.72 -12.19
N TRP A 490 -22.42 -17.54 -11.13
CA TRP A 490 -23.08 -18.80 -11.02
C TRP A 490 -23.98 -18.80 -9.78
N VAL A 491 -25.11 -19.50 -9.85
CA VAL A 491 -26.01 -19.73 -8.72
C VAL A 491 -26.25 -21.22 -8.55
N LYS A 492 -26.41 -21.66 -7.29
CA LYS A 492 -26.79 -23.01 -6.99
C LYS A 492 -28.23 -23.26 -7.47
N GLU A 493 -28.56 -24.46 -7.99
CA GLU A 493 -29.90 -24.76 -8.45
C GLU A 493 -30.89 -24.89 -7.28
N LEU A 494 -31.21 -23.75 -6.65
CA LEU A 494 -32.18 -23.64 -5.56
C LEU A 494 -33.49 -23.05 -6.06
N PRO A 495 -34.65 -23.37 -5.45
CA PRO A 495 -35.96 -22.87 -5.87
C PRO A 495 -36.01 -21.34 -6.00
N ARG A 496 -35.35 -20.59 -5.11
CA ARG A 496 -35.33 -19.14 -5.13
C ARG A 496 -34.59 -18.54 -6.33
N PHE A 497 -33.70 -19.28 -6.98
CA PHE A 497 -32.96 -18.85 -8.15
C PHE A 497 -33.54 -19.36 -9.48
N GLN A 498 -34.59 -20.16 -9.47
CA GLN A 498 -35.16 -20.75 -10.69
C GLN A 498 -35.66 -19.70 -11.69
N ALA A 499 -36.19 -18.59 -11.22
CA ALA A 499 -36.65 -17.50 -12.08
C ALA A 499 -35.52 -16.95 -12.95
N ILE A 500 -34.38 -16.61 -12.35
CA ILE A 500 -33.21 -16.06 -13.07
C ILE A 500 -32.56 -17.12 -13.94
N ILE A 501 -32.47 -18.38 -13.49
CA ILE A 501 -31.96 -19.49 -14.29
C ILE A 501 -32.76 -19.67 -15.57
N ASN A 502 -34.11 -19.64 -15.48
CA ASN A 502 -34.99 -19.76 -16.61
C ASN A 502 -34.88 -18.55 -17.57
N GLN A 503 -34.76 -17.32 -17.04
CA GLN A 503 -34.54 -16.13 -17.87
C GLN A 503 -33.23 -16.25 -18.65
N THR A 504 -32.15 -16.69 -18.02
CA THR A 504 -30.84 -16.86 -18.67
C THR A 504 -30.91 -17.93 -19.76
N ARG A 505 -31.54 -19.09 -19.50
CA ARG A 505 -31.75 -20.15 -20.49
C ARG A 505 -32.53 -19.65 -21.72
N GLN A 506 -33.42 -18.68 -21.53
CA GLN A 506 -34.20 -18.05 -22.62
C GLN A 506 -33.46 -16.88 -23.29
N LYS A 507 -32.21 -16.57 -22.90
CA LYS A 507 -31.41 -15.42 -23.39
C LYS A 507 -32.12 -14.07 -23.21
N LYS A 508 -32.89 -13.91 -22.14
CA LYS A 508 -33.63 -12.67 -21.83
C LYS A 508 -32.90 -11.75 -20.83
N LEU A 509 -31.71 -12.15 -20.39
CA LEU A 509 -30.95 -11.34 -19.46
C LEU A 509 -30.28 -10.17 -20.20
N THR A 510 -30.52 -8.95 -19.74
CA THR A 510 -29.83 -7.78 -20.24
C THR A 510 -28.43 -7.72 -19.65
N ILE A 511 -27.42 -7.59 -20.50
CA ILE A 511 -26.01 -7.45 -20.05
C ILE A 511 -25.73 -5.98 -19.81
N PRO A 512 -25.35 -5.57 -18.58
CA PRO A 512 -24.99 -4.19 -18.29
C PRO A 512 -23.79 -3.72 -19.12
N ARG A 513 -23.82 -2.46 -19.55
CA ARG A 513 -22.67 -1.82 -20.20
C ARG A 513 -21.97 -0.92 -19.19
N ILE A 514 -20.81 -1.32 -18.74
CA ILE A 514 -20.01 -0.58 -17.77
C ILE A 514 -18.84 0.11 -18.47
N ALA A 515 -18.59 1.38 -18.11
CA ALA A 515 -17.43 2.12 -18.59
C ALA A 515 -16.14 1.46 -18.09
N LYS A 516 -15.03 1.57 -18.84
CA LYS A 516 -13.74 0.99 -18.47
C LYS A 516 -13.21 1.51 -17.11
N TRP A 517 -13.53 2.74 -16.78
CA TRP A 517 -13.20 3.39 -15.53
C TRP A 517 -14.45 3.96 -14.88
N CYS A 518 -14.59 3.72 -13.59
CA CYS A 518 -15.62 4.30 -12.74
C CYS A 518 -15.00 5.07 -11.60
N ARG A 519 -15.76 5.96 -10.98
CA ARG A 519 -15.36 6.64 -9.75
C ARG A 519 -15.63 5.73 -8.55
N PHE A 520 -14.74 5.71 -7.56
CA PHE A 520 -14.97 5.03 -6.28
C PHE A 520 -16.25 5.58 -5.61
N PRO A 521 -17.14 4.75 -5.06
CA PRO A 521 -16.98 3.31 -4.81
C PRO A 521 -17.42 2.39 -5.95
N ALA A 522 -17.69 2.89 -7.16
CA ALA A 522 -18.18 2.17 -8.33
C ALA A 522 -19.53 1.48 -8.05
N ASP A 523 -20.47 2.24 -7.49
CA ASP A 523 -21.83 1.80 -7.25
C ASP A 523 -22.58 1.69 -8.59
N PRO A 524 -23.09 0.49 -8.97
CA PRO A 524 -23.79 0.31 -10.24
C PRO A 524 -25.01 1.24 -10.44
N GLN A 525 -25.73 1.55 -9.36
CA GLN A 525 -26.90 2.43 -9.45
C GLN A 525 -26.55 3.87 -9.79
N SER A 526 -25.42 4.37 -9.28
CA SER A 526 -24.96 5.73 -9.58
C SER A 526 -24.42 5.89 -11.01
N LEU A 527 -24.05 4.80 -11.68
CA LEU A 527 -23.51 4.81 -13.03
C LEU A 527 -24.61 4.95 -14.10
N ASN A 528 -25.84 4.55 -13.80
CA ASN A 528 -26.98 4.65 -14.71
C ASN A 528 -27.58 6.07 -14.74
N GLU A 529 -27.28 6.94 -13.77
CA GLU A 529 -27.76 8.32 -13.70
C GLU A 529 -26.88 9.31 -14.52
N SER A 530 -25.74 8.86 -15.02
CA SER A 530 -24.74 9.72 -15.71
C SER A 530 -24.73 9.60 -17.24
N PHE A 531 -25.75 8.98 -17.87
CA PHE A 531 -25.91 8.88 -19.32
C PHE A 531 -27.17 9.59 -19.82
#